data_a3f85ba79e24b5428b4c1b521e2e0770
#
_entry.id   a3f85ba79e24b5428b4c1b521e2e0770
#
_cell.length_a   1.000
_cell.length_b   1.000
_cell.length_c   1.000
_cell.angle_alpha   90.00
_cell.angle_beta   90.00
_cell.angle_gamma   90.00
#
_symmetry.space_group_name_H-M   'P 1'
#
loop_
_entity.id
_entity.type
_entity.pdbx_description
1 polymer ?
#
loop_
_entity_poly.entity_id
_entity_poly.type
_entity_poly.pdbx_seq_one_letter_code
_entity_poly.pdbx_strand_id
1 'polypeptide(L)'
;RSSYVKDDLHEWKGVKLVSIPSPKKKSFEAIIHTFRAINEAKKLGADVLHIHAIGPALLVPYAKLLGMKVVFTHHGPDYDRDKWGFAAKTILKMGERMGCMFADDVIVISNVIKNLIARKYGRTKNVHLIYNGVSEPEICDYPEYFKELGIEKGKYILGMCRFVPEKNLHHLVEAYRQLIVKNDKLIEQGYKLVLA
;
A
#
# COMPACT_ATOMS: atom_id res chain seq x y z
N ARG A 1 -3.63 1.28 -16.03
CA ARG A 1 -5.09 1.54 -16.04
C ARG A 1 -5.36 2.81 -16.82
N SER A 2 -5.81 2.69 -18.06
CA SER A 2 -6.04 3.82 -18.97
C SER A 2 -7.05 4.87 -18.44
N SER A 3 -7.98 4.48 -17.56
CA SER A 3 -8.95 5.40 -16.97
C SER A 3 -8.41 6.36 -15.91
N TYR A 4 -7.20 6.14 -15.41
CA TYR A 4 -6.57 6.94 -14.36
C TYR A 4 -5.35 7.72 -14.84
N VAL A 5 -4.88 7.41 -16.04
CA VAL A 5 -3.73 8.09 -16.66
C VAL A 5 -4.27 9.00 -17.76
N LYS A 6 -3.99 10.30 -17.65
CA LYS A 6 -4.43 11.31 -18.62
C LYS A 6 -3.56 11.35 -19.87
N ASP A 7 -2.31 10.92 -19.74
CA ASP A 7 -1.31 10.94 -20.79
C ASP A 7 -1.00 9.52 -21.27
N ASP A 8 -0.75 9.36 -22.56
CA ASP A 8 -0.39 8.09 -23.18
C ASP A 8 1.11 7.86 -22.98
N LEU A 9 1.50 7.70 -21.71
CA LEU A 9 2.88 7.49 -21.31
C LEU A 9 3.30 6.04 -21.57
N HIS A 10 4.20 5.84 -22.53
CA HIS A 10 4.69 4.50 -22.90
C HIS A 10 5.97 4.08 -22.17
N GLU A 11 6.68 5.04 -21.59
CA GLU A 11 7.92 4.79 -20.86
C GLU A 11 8.10 5.79 -19.71
N TRP A 12 8.68 5.33 -18.62
CA TRP A 12 9.07 6.18 -17.50
C TRP A 12 10.41 5.71 -16.92
N LYS A 13 11.43 6.56 -16.95
CA LYS A 13 12.77 6.29 -16.44
C LYS A 13 13.35 4.94 -16.91
N GLY A 14 13.23 4.63 -18.21
CA GLY A 14 13.69 3.38 -18.79
C GLY A 14 12.76 2.17 -18.58
N VAL A 15 11.64 2.34 -17.87
CA VAL A 15 10.64 1.30 -17.66
C VAL A 15 9.53 1.42 -18.70
N LYS A 16 9.34 0.38 -19.52
CA LYS A 16 8.25 0.30 -20.50
C LYS A 16 6.91 0.18 -19.78
N LEU A 17 5.98 1.05 -20.13
CA LEU A 17 4.63 1.07 -19.56
C LEU A 17 3.65 0.48 -20.56
N VAL A 18 2.86 -0.50 -20.11
CA VAL A 18 1.81 -1.13 -20.91
C VAL A 18 0.44 -0.80 -20.32
N SER A 19 -0.36 -0.05 -21.06
CA SER A 19 -1.71 0.29 -20.65
C SER A 19 -2.66 -0.86 -20.97
N ILE A 20 -3.32 -1.39 -19.94
CA ILE A 20 -4.26 -2.50 -20.06
C ILE A 20 -5.66 -2.04 -19.68
N PRO A 21 -6.63 -2.12 -20.60
CA PRO A 21 -8.00 -1.70 -20.31
C PRO A 21 -8.64 -2.60 -19.26
N SER A 22 -9.34 -1.98 -18.31
CA SER A 22 -10.07 -2.67 -17.26
C SER A 22 -11.50 -2.12 -17.14
N PRO A 23 -12.49 -2.94 -16.72
CA PRO A 23 -13.84 -2.47 -16.52
C PRO A 23 -13.90 -1.48 -15.35
N LYS A 24 -14.77 -0.47 -15.44
CA LYS A 24 -14.93 0.57 -14.41
C LYS A 24 -15.64 0.11 -13.13
N LYS A 25 -16.08 -1.16 -13.06
CA LYS A 25 -16.77 -1.72 -11.87
C LYS A 25 -15.76 -2.09 -10.78
N LYS A 26 -15.78 -1.36 -9.67
CA LYS A 26 -14.83 -1.46 -8.55
C LYS A 26 -14.55 -2.87 -8.04
N SER A 27 -15.56 -3.78 -8.01
CA SER A 27 -15.42 -5.12 -7.42
C SER A 27 -14.65 -6.12 -8.29
N PHE A 28 -14.70 -6.01 -9.61
CA PHE A 28 -14.08 -6.95 -10.54
C PHE A 28 -12.88 -6.36 -11.28
N GLU A 29 -12.70 -5.06 -11.20
CA GLU A 29 -11.63 -4.35 -11.91
C GLU A 29 -10.26 -4.96 -11.64
N ALA A 30 -9.91 -5.17 -10.37
CA ALA A 30 -8.59 -5.67 -10.00
C ALA A 30 -8.34 -7.08 -10.54
N ILE A 31 -9.33 -7.99 -10.48
CA ILE A 31 -9.19 -9.37 -10.94
C ILE A 31 -9.06 -9.42 -12.46
N ILE A 32 -9.96 -8.74 -13.19
CA ILE A 32 -9.93 -8.72 -14.66
C ILE A 32 -8.67 -8.04 -15.17
N HIS A 33 -8.27 -6.93 -14.56
CA HIS A 33 -7.03 -6.24 -14.91
C HIS A 33 -5.82 -7.17 -14.70
N THR A 34 -5.72 -7.83 -13.55
CA THR A 34 -4.61 -8.74 -13.25
C THR A 34 -4.56 -9.91 -14.22
N PHE A 35 -5.71 -10.51 -14.54
CA PHE A 35 -5.81 -11.58 -15.53
C PHE A 35 -5.27 -11.15 -16.90
N ARG A 36 -5.71 -9.98 -17.39
CA ARG A 36 -5.22 -9.42 -18.66
C ARG A 36 -3.74 -9.09 -18.61
N ALA A 37 -3.26 -8.52 -17.47
CA ALA A 37 -1.86 -8.19 -17.27
C ALA A 37 -0.94 -9.42 -17.31
N ILE A 38 -1.35 -10.53 -16.70
CA ILE A 38 -0.63 -11.81 -16.75
C ILE A 38 -0.50 -12.31 -18.18
N ASN A 39 -1.60 -12.29 -18.93
CA ASN A 39 -1.58 -12.73 -20.34
C ASN A 39 -0.70 -11.83 -21.20
N GLU A 40 -0.74 -10.53 -20.97
CA GLU A 40 0.12 -9.59 -21.70
C GLU A 40 1.59 -9.76 -21.35
N ALA A 41 1.92 -9.93 -20.07
CA ALA A 41 3.27 -10.23 -19.63
C ALA A 41 3.80 -11.53 -20.28
N LYS A 42 2.96 -12.57 -20.39
CA LYS A 42 3.32 -13.82 -21.09
C LYS A 42 3.59 -13.60 -22.57
N LYS A 43 2.76 -12.80 -23.27
CA LYS A 43 2.97 -12.46 -24.69
C LYS A 43 4.26 -11.66 -24.90
N LEU A 44 4.60 -10.79 -23.96
CA LEU A 44 5.84 -10.01 -24.00
C LEU A 44 7.09 -10.81 -23.64
N GLY A 45 6.95 -12.11 -23.31
CA GLY A 45 8.07 -12.98 -22.97
C GLY A 45 8.71 -12.65 -21.61
N ALA A 46 7.94 -12.11 -20.66
CA ALA A 46 8.48 -11.79 -19.34
C ALA A 46 8.98 -13.05 -18.61
N ASP A 47 10.22 -13.03 -18.14
CA ASP A 47 10.85 -14.14 -17.41
C ASP A 47 10.29 -14.27 -16.00
N VAL A 48 10.01 -13.14 -15.35
CA VAL A 48 9.52 -13.06 -13.97
C VAL A 48 8.30 -12.16 -13.93
N LEU A 49 7.25 -12.63 -13.27
CA LEU A 49 6.05 -11.85 -12.97
C LEU A 49 6.06 -11.41 -11.51
N HIS A 50 6.10 -10.12 -11.26
CA HIS A 50 6.01 -9.58 -9.91
C HIS A 50 4.59 -9.12 -9.62
N ILE A 51 3.92 -9.77 -8.67
CA ILE A 51 2.55 -9.46 -8.27
C ILE A 51 2.55 -8.76 -6.92
N HIS A 52 1.89 -7.60 -6.84
CA HIS A 52 1.75 -6.81 -5.63
C HIS A 52 0.36 -6.92 -5.02
N ALA A 53 0.29 -7.08 -3.70
CA ALA A 53 -0.92 -7.14 -2.87
C ALA A 53 -1.74 -8.43 -3.01
N ILE A 54 -2.48 -8.73 -1.92
CA ILE A 54 -3.21 -10.00 -1.76
C ILE A 54 -4.39 -10.17 -2.73
N GLY A 55 -5.00 -9.08 -3.20
CA GLY A 55 -6.10 -9.17 -4.18
C GLY A 55 -5.64 -9.75 -5.52
N PRO A 56 -4.67 -9.13 -6.22
CA PRO A 56 -4.06 -9.67 -7.44
C PRO A 56 -3.43 -11.05 -7.26
N ALA A 57 -2.91 -11.36 -6.07
CA ALA A 57 -2.28 -12.64 -5.77
C ALA A 57 -3.24 -13.85 -5.90
N LEU A 58 -4.55 -13.62 -5.96
CA LEU A 58 -5.54 -14.67 -6.29
C LEU A 58 -5.21 -15.39 -7.60
N LEU A 59 -4.57 -14.70 -8.54
CA LEU A 59 -4.23 -15.22 -9.86
C LEU A 59 -2.79 -15.77 -9.97
N VAL A 60 -2.06 -15.88 -8.86
CA VAL A 60 -0.73 -16.52 -8.85
C VAL A 60 -0.77 -17.95 -9.40
N PRO A 61 -1.72 -18.84 -9.02
CA PRO A 61 -1.78 -20.18 -9.60
C PRO A 61 -1.96 -20.16 -11.11
N TYR A 62 -2.75 -19.23 -11.63
CA TYR A 62 -2.93 -19.07 -13.07
C TYR A 62 -1.62 -18.70 -13.77
N ALA A 63 -0.86 -17.76 -13.23
CA ALA A 63 0.45 -17.39 -13.78
C ALA A 63 1.43 -18.57 -13.75
N LYS A 64 1.39 -19.40 -12.70
CA LYS A 64 2.18 -20.63 -12.59
C LYS A 64 1.79 -21.66 -13.64
N LEU A 65 0.50 -21.84 -13.93
CA LEU A 65 0.02 -22.73 -15.01
C LEU A 65 0.52 -22.29 -16.40
N LEU A 66 0.73 -20.98 -16.59
CA LEU A 66 1.35 -20.45 -17.81
C LEU A 66 2.89 -20.62 -17.85
N GLY A 67 3.49 -21.27 -16.84
CA GLY A 67 4.92 -21.52 -16.75
C GLY A 67 5.77 -20.32 -16.36
N MET A 68 5.16 -19.28 -15.75
CA MET A 68 5.89 -18.08 -15.32
C MET A 68 6.52 -18.28 -13.94
N LYS A 69 7.69 -17.69 -13.71
CA LYS A 69 8.21 -17.48 -12.35
C LYS A 69 7.47 -16.31 -11.71
N VAL A 70 7.02 -16.48 -10.46
CA VAL A 70 6.20 -15.49 -9.78
C VAL A 70 6.85 -15.04 -8.49
N VAL A 71 7.08 -13.75 -8.37
CA VAL A 71 7.41 -13.07 -7.11
C VAL A 71 6.14 -12.38 -6.60
N PHE A 72 5.81 -12.57 -5.34
CA PHE A 72 4.64 -11.96 -4.69
C PHE A 72 5.07 -11.03 -3.57
N THR A 73 4.68 -9.74 -3.61
CA THR A 73 4.88 -8.83 -2.46
C THR A 73 3.60 -8.69 -1.64
N HIS A 74 3.71 -9.07 -0.37
CA HIS A 74 2.64 -8.94 0.62
C HIS A 74 2.76 -7.61 1.36
N HIS A 75 1.84 -6.67 1.07
CA HIS A 75 1.82 -5.32 1.66
C HIS A 75 1.00 -5.20 2.96
N GLY A 76 0.40 -6.29 3.42
CA GLY A 76 -0.42 -6.33 4.63
C GLY A 76 -1.77 -7.01 4.41
N PRO A 77 -2.47 -7.35 5.50
CA PRO A 77 -3.76 -8.03 5.49
C PRO A 77 -4.89 -7.03 5.19
N ASP A 78 -5.04 -6.62 3.93
CA ASP A 78 -6.05 -5.64 3.50
C ASP A 78 -7.50 -6.02 3.86
N TYR A 79 -7.77 -7.29 4.14
CA TYR A 79 -9.09 -7.77 4.57
C TYR A 79 -9.49 -7.31 5.99
N ASP A 80 -8.56 -6.81 6.79
CA ASP A 80 -8.86 -6.28 8.13
C ASP A 80 -9.50 -4.88 8.08
N ARG A 81 -9.50 -4.25 6.90
CA ARG A 81 -10.13 -2.93 6.73
C ARG A 81 -11.65 -3.02 6.72
N ASP A 82 -12.33 -2.12 7.43
CA ASP A 82 -13.78 -2.08 7.59
C ASP A 82 -14.56 -1.86 6.29
N LYS A 83 -13.92 -1.25 5.29
CA LYS A 83 -14.54 -0.99 3.97
C LYS A 83 -14.92 -2.27 3.20
N TRP A 84 -14.42 -3.44 3.59
CA TRP A 84 -14.64 -4.68 2.89
C TRP A 84 -15.78 -5.48 3.50
N GLY A 85 -16.81 -5.79 2.71
CA GLY A 85 -17.85 -6.76 3.10
C GLY A 85 -17.31 -8.21 3.13
N PHE A 86 -18.10 -9.12 3.69
CA PHE A 86 -17.73 -10.52 3.93
C PHE A 86 -17.17 -11.22 2.67
N ALA A 87 -17.84 -11.11 1.52
CA ALA A 87 -17.41 -11.74 0.28
C ALA A 87 -16.04 -11.22 -0.19
N ALA A 88 -15.81 -9.89 -0.11
CA ALA A 88 -14.54 -9.30 -0.48
C ALA A 88 -13.42 -9.74 0.48
N LYS A 89 -13.67 -9.80 1.78
CA LYS A 89 -12.71 -10.33 2.78
C LYS A 89 -12.32 -11.78 2.48
N THR A 90 -13.28 -12.61 2.09
CA THR A 90 -13.03 -14.02 1.72
C THR A 90 -12.15 -14.12 0.48
N ILE A 91 -12.42 -13.33 -0.56
CA ILE A 91 -11.60 -13.27 -1.79
C ILE A 91 -10.18 -12.80 -1.47
N LEU A 92 -10.02 -11.78 -0.64
CA LEU A 92 -8.70 -11.27 -0.23
C LEU A 92 -7.90 -12.31 0.56
N LYS A 93 -8.55 -13.03 1.51
CA LYS A 93 -7.92 -14.14 2.26
C LYS A 93 -7.51 -15.28 1.35
N MET A 94 -8.34 -15.59 0.35
CA MET A 94 -8.00 -16.60 -0.65
C MET A 94 -6.82 -16.15 -1.53
N GLY A 95 -6.78 -14.88 -1.94
CA GLY A 95 -5.65 -14.31 -2.67
C GLY A 95 -4.35 -14.34 -1.86
N GLU A 96 -4.40 -13.99 -0.56
CA GLU A 96 -3.26 -14.14 0.34
C GLU A 96 -2.75 -15.59 0.36
N ARG A 97 -3.66 -16.56 0.52
CA ARG A 97 -3.31 -17.98 0.51
C ARG A 97 -2.68 -18.40 -0.82
N MET A 98 -3.26 -18.02 -1.96
CA MET A 98 -2.74 -18.35 -3.28
C MET A 98 -1.34 -17.76 -3.48
N GLY A 99 -1.14 -16.49 -3.16
CA GLY A 99 0.17 -15.84 -3.24
C GLY A 99 1.20 -16.52 -2.33
N CYS A 100 0.85 -16.76 -1.07
CA CYS A 100 1.77 -17.40 -0.12
C CYS A 100 2.09 -18.86 -0.45
N MET A 101 1.20 -19.61 -1.07
CA MET A 101 1.43 -21.03 -1.35
C MET A 101 2.09 -21.29 -2.70
N PHE A 102 1.78 -20.52 -3.72
CA PHE A 102 2.14 -20.84 -5.11
C PHE A 102 3.20 -19.92 -5.73
N ALA A 103 3.47 -18.74 -5.16
CA ALA A 103 4.58 -17.92 -5.65
C ALA A 103 5.94 -18.60 -5.41
N ASP A 104 6.88 -18.42 -6.32
CA ASP A 104 8.24 -18.94 -6.15
C ASP A 104 8.92 -18.24 -4.98
N ASP A 105 8.83 -16.91 -4.95
CA ASP A 105 9.36 -16.07 -3.88
C ASP A 105 8.28 -15.14 -3.32
N VAL A 106 8.34 -14.90 -2.01
CA VAL A 106 7.45 -13.95 -1.32
C VAL A 106 8.28 -12.85 -0.68
N ILE A 107 7.99 -11.62 -1.03
CA ILE A 107 8.54 -10.43 -0.38
C ILE A 107 7.54 -9.96 0.68
N VAL A 108 8.03 -9.69 1.87
CA VAL A 108 7.26 -9.11 2.99
C VAL A 108 7.89 -7.81 3.44
N ILE A 109 7.06 -6.81 3.74
CA ILE A 109 7.52 -5.47 4.08
C ILE A 109 7.74 -5.25 5.58
N SER A 110 7.51 -6.26 6.40
CA SER A 110 7.73 -6.20 7.85
C SER A 110 7.88 -7.59 8.46
N ASN A 111 8.52 -7.66 9.64
CA ASN A 111 8.58 -8.89 10.45
C ASN A 111 7.20 -9.36 10.91
N VAL A 112 6.26 -8.44 11.12
CA VAL A 112 4.87 -8.79 11.48
C VAL A 112 4.24 -9.65 10.39
N ILE A 113 4.36 -9.25 9.13
CA ILE A 113 3.84 -10.00 7.98
C ILE A 113 4.62 -11.32 7.80
N LYS A 114 5.94 -11.31 7.95
CA LYS A 114 6.76 -12.53 7.91
C LYS A 114 6.26 -13.58 8.91
N ASN A 115 6.05 -13.17 10.15
CA ASN A 115 5.56 -14.04 11.21
C ASN A 115 4.10 -14.48 10.97
N LEU A 116 3.26 -13.61 10.41
CA LEU A 116 1.89 -13.94 10.03
C LEU A 116 1.88 -15.07 8.98
N ILE A 117 2.67 -14.97 7.92
CA ILE A 117 2.76 -15.97 6.87
C ILE A 117 3.29 -17.29 7.41
N ALA A 118 4.34 -17.25 8.24
CA ALA A 118 4.90 -18.45 8.87
C ALA A 118 3.86 -19.19 9.73
N ARG A 119 3.12 -18.46 10.58
CA ARG A 119 2.07 -19.05 11.44
C ARG A 119 0.85 -19.54 10.66
N LYS A 120 0.42 -18.80 9.65
CA LYS A 120 -0.85 -19.07 8.97
C LYS A 120 -0.74 -20.10 7.84
N TYR A 121 0.41 -20.13 7.17
CA TYR A 121 0.63 -20.97 5.99
C TYR A 121 1.83 -21.91 6.12
N GLY A 122 2.57 -21.89 7.23
CA GLY A 122 3.78 -22.69 7.42
C GLY A 122 4.93 -22.30 6.49
N ARG A 123 4.78 -21.18 5.74
CA ARG A 123 5.78 -20.79 4.76
C ARG A 123 6.90 -19.99 5.39
N THR A 124 8.12 -20.58 5.42
CA THR A 124 9.34 -19.94 5.91
C THR A 124 10.44 -19.87 4.83
N LYS A 125 10.38 -20.75 3.83
CA LYS A 125 11.34 -20.78 2.72
C LYS A 125 10.94 -19.80 1.62
N ASN A 126 11.94 -19.18 0.99
CA ASN A 126 11.75 -18.18 -0.08
C ASN A 126 10.83 -17.04 0.36
N VAL A 127 11.03 -16.57 1.61
CA VAL A 127 10.35 -15.41 2.19
C VAL A 127 11.39 -14.36 2.54
N HIS A 128 11.38 -13.26 1.80
CA HIS A 128 12.38 -12.20 1.89
C HIS A 128 11.79 -10.98 2.59
N LEU A 129 12.45 -10.50 3.65
CA LEU A 129 12.09 -9.24 4.29
C LEU A 129 12.76 -8.11 3.54
N ILE A 130 11.96 -7.33 2.82
CA ILE A 130 12.41 -6.14 2.09
C ILE A 130 11.46 -5.00 2.47
N TYR A 131 11.98 -4.02 3.21
CA TYR A 131 11.21 -2.84 3.61
C TYR A 131 10.88 -1.96 2.41
N ASN A 132 9.76 -1.23 2.49
CA ASN A 132 9.47 -0.20 1.49
C ASN A 132 10.56 0.86 1.52
N GLY A 133 11.09 1.20 0.34
CA GLY A 133 12.01 2.30 0.17
C GLY A 133 11.30 3.64 0.18
N VAL A 134 12.01 4.67 0.62
CA VAL A 134 11.63 6.07 0.49
C VAL A 134 12.78 6.82 -0.16
N SER A 135 12.47 7.83 -0.95
CA SER A 135 13.49 8.75 -1.46
C SER A 135 14.07 9.56 -0.29
N GLU A 136 15.34 9.88 -0.37
CA GLU A 136 15.93 10.82 0.58
C GLU A 136 15.18 12.16 0.48
N PRO A 137 14.65 12.69 1.60
CA PRO A 137 13.87 13.91 1.55
C PRO A 137 14.78 15.11 1.26
N GLU A 138 14.36 15.95 0.33
CA GLU A 138 14.96 17.26 0.16
C GLU A 138 14.50 18.16 1.32
N ILE A 139 15.45 18.75 2.02
CA ILE A 139 15.15 19.71 3.08
C ILE A 139 14.78 21.03 2.39
N CYS A 140 13.50 21.36 2.44
CA CYS A 140 12.98 22.62 1.93
C CYS A 140 12.66 23.53 3.10
N ASP A 141 13.16 24.76 3.07
CA ASP A 141 12.80 25.77 4.05
C ASP A 141 11.81 26.75 3.40
N TYR A 142 10.54 26.66 3.79
CA TYR A 142 9.45 27.52 3.32
C TYR A 142 8.87 28.32 4.49
N PRO A 143 9.57 29.35 5.00
CA PRO A 143 9.12 30.11 6.16
C PRO A 143 7.78 30.83 5.93
N GLU A 144 7.47 31.19 4.69
CA GLU A 144 6.23 31.84 4.31
C GLU A 144 5.03 30.92 4.47
N TYR A 145 5.16 29.63 4.09
CA TYR A 145 4.09 28.64 4.26
C TYR A 145 3.78 28.39 5.75
N PHE A 146 4.79 28.39 6.63
CA PHE A 146 4.59 28.29 8.06
C PHE A 146 3.81 29.50 8.59
N LYS A 147 4.12 30.70 8.11
CA LYS A 147 3.39 31.93 8.48
C LYS A 147 1.94 31.91 8.03
N GLU A 148 1.66 31.47 6.79
CA GLU A 148 0.30 31.33 6.29
C GLU A 148 -0.54 30.37 7.16
N LEU A 149 0.02 29.27 7.60
CA LEU A 149 -0.61 28.32 8.53
C LEU A 149 -0.60 28.79 9.98
N GLY A 150 0.09 29.89 10.28
CA GLY A 150 0.25 30.41 11.62
C GLY A 150 0.95 29.43 12.57
N ILE A 151 1.92 28.63 12.07
CA ILE A 151 2.69 27.67 12.84
C ILE A 151 4.15 28.10 12.94
N GLU A 152 4.84 27.68 13.99
CA GLU A 152 6.24 27.96 14.25
C GLU A 152 7.04 26.65 14.23
N LYS A 153 8.22 26.67 13.61
CA LYS A 153 9.11 25.51 13.54
C LYS A 153 9.44 25.01 14.96
N GLY A 154 9.23 23.73 15.20
CA GLY A 154 9.45 23.12 16.51
C GLY A 154 8.29 23.25 17.51
N LYS A 155 7.22 24.00 17.16
CA LYS A 155 6.04 24.17 18.01
C LYS A 155 4.76 23.57 17.44
N TYR A 156 4.86 22.43 16.77
CA TYR A 156 3.67 21.72 16.29
C TYR A 156 3.85 20.21 16.32
N ILE A 157 2.74 19.51 16.42
CA ILE A 157 2.63 18.07 16.23
C ILE A 157 1.96 17.86 14.88
N LEU A 158 2.62 17.14 13.97
CA LEU A 158 2.09 16.87 12.63
C LEU A 158 1.46 15.48 12.57
N GLY A 159 0.17 15.40 12.22
CA GLY A 159 -0.51 14.19 11.79
C GLY A 159 -0.74 14.22 10.29
N MET A 160 0.04 13.46 9.51
CA MET A 160 -0.08 13.42 8.05
C MET A 160 -0.55 12.05 7.58
N CYS A 161 -1.80 11.95 7.11
CA CYS A 161 -2.34 10.72 6.54
C CYS A 161 -3.68 10.99 5.85
N ARG A 162 -4.21 9.98 5.13
CA ARG A 162 -5.60 10.07 4.66
C ARG A 162 -6.56 10.12 5.85
N PHE A 163 -7.56 10.99 5.77
CA PHE A 163 -8.63 11.12 6.79
C PHE A 163 -9.61 9.96 6.67
N VAL A 164 -9.21 8.81 7.20
CA VAL A 164 -10.01 7.57 7.26
C VAL A 164 -9.95 6.98 8.67
N PRO A 165 -11.01 6.27 9.13
CA PRO A 165 -11.09 5.76 10.50
C PRO A 165 -9.87 4.93 10.93
N GLU A 166 -9.32 4.13 10.02
CA GLU A 166 -8.16 3.26 10.29
C GLU A 166 -6.87 4.01 10.63
N LYS A 167 -6.82 5.33 10.41
CA LYS A 167 -5.66 6.17 10.76
C LYS A 167 -5.75 6.78 12.16
N ASN A 168 -6.89 6.59 12.84
CA ASN A 168 -7.10 6.98 14.24
C ASN A 168 -6.76 8.46 14.56
N LEU A 169 -6.94 9.37 13.59
CA LEU A 169 -6.67 10.80 13.80
C LEU A 169 -7.49 11.37 14.97
N HIS A 170 -8.70 10.85 15.22
CA HIS A 170 -9.52 11.24 16.35
C HIS A 170 -8.83 10.96 17.70
N HIS A 171 -8.05 9.88 17.81
CA HIS A 171 -7.24 9.62 19.01
C HIS A 171 -6.10 10.63 19.16
N LEU A 172 -5.48 11.04 18.05
CA LEU A 172 -4.45 12.09 18.09
C LEU A 172 -5.02 13.43 18.54
N VAL A 173 -6.20 13.80 18.03
CA VAL A 173 -6.91 15.02 18.44
C VAL A 173 -7.26 14.96 19.92
N GLU A 174 -7.80 13.83 20.40
CA GLU A 174 -8.15 13.67 21.82
C GLU A 174 -6.91 13.69 22.73
N ALA A 175 -5.82 13.03 22.30
CA ALA A 175 -4.56 13.07 23.05
C ALA A 175 -4.00 14.51 23.15
N TYR A 176 -4.06 15.26 22.06
CA TYR A 176 -3.66 16.67 22.06
C TYR A 176 -4.56 17.51 22.97
N ARG A 177 -5.89 17.31 22.92
CA ARG A 177 -6.83 17.98 23.83
C ARG A 177 -6.49 17.72 25.29
N GLN A 178 -6.21 16.48 25.66
CA GLN A 178 -5.81 16.13 27.03
C GLN A 178 -4.45 16.74 27.42
N LEU A 179 -3.52 16.84 26.48
CA LEU A 179 -2.22 17.45 26.70
C LEU A 179 -2.35 18.93 27.04
N ILE A 180 -3.15 19.71 26.30
CA ILE A 180 -3.36 21.12 26.55
C ILE A 180 -4.17 21.38 27.81
N VAL A 181 -5.13 20.51 28.16
CA VAL A 181 -5.86 20.62 29.45
C VAL A 181 -4.95 20.41 30.65
N LYS A 182 -3.96 19.54 30.54
CA LYS A 182 -2.96 19.28 31.58
C LYS A 182 -1.86 20.31 31.62
N ASN A 183 -1.63 21.05 30.55
CA ASN A 183 -0.56 22.04 30.43
C ASN A 183 -1.01 23.19 29.51
N ASP A 184 -1.77 24.12 30.07
CA ASP A 184 -2.32 25.28 29.39
C ASP A 184 -1.25 26.20 28.79
N LYS A 185 -0.05 26.24 29.40
CA LYS A 185 1.10 27.00 28.91
C LYS A 185 1.50 26.62 27.47
N LEU A 186 1.17 25.41 27.01
CA LEU A 186 1.49 25.01 25.64
C LEU A 186 0.75 25.86 24.60
N ILE A 187 -0.48 26.26 24.86
CA ILE A 187 -1.23 27.15 23.97
C ILE A 187 -0.60 28.55 23.96
N GLU A 188 -0.27 29.08 25.14
CA GLU A 188 0.39 30.37 25.28
C GLU A 188 1.76 30.41 24.57
N GLN A 189 2.47 29.29 24.60
CA GLN A 189 3.75 29.09 23.90
C GLN A 189 3.59 28.87 22.37
N GLY A 190 2.38 28.81 21.86
CA GLY A 190 2.09 28.70 20.43
C GLY A 190 2.14 27.28 19.85
N TYR A 191 2.12 26.24 20.71
CA TYR A 191 2.06 24.85 20.22
C TYR A 191 0.73 24.54 19.55
N LYS A 192 0.77 23.86 18.41
CA LYS A 192 -0.40 23.51 17.60
C LYS A 192 -0.42 22.05 17.17
N LEU A 193 -1.61 21.52 16.94
CA LEU A 193 -1.80 20.28 16.22
C LEU A 193 -2.12 20.62 14.76
N VAL A 194 -1.32 20.05 13.84
CA VAL A 194 -1.49 20.22 12.40
C VAL A 194 -1.90 18.88 11.82
N LEU A 195 -3.01 18.83 11.06
CA LEU A 195 -3.49 17.65 10.36
C LEU A 195 -3.48 17.90 8.85
N ALA A 196 -2.82 17.02 8.09
CA ALA A 196 -2.65 17.10 6.64
C ALA A 196 -2.95 15.77 5.94
#